data_f134bbcee6b6e41628118d3caea180fc
#
_entry.id   f134bbcee6b6e41628118d3caea180fc
#
_cell.length_a   1.000
_cell.length_b   1.000
_cell.length_c   1.000
_cell.angle_alpha   90.00
_cell.angle_beta   90.00
_cell.angle_gamma   90.00
#
_symmetry.space_group_name_H-M   'P 1'
#
loop_
_entity.id
_entity.type
_entity.pdbx_description
1 polymer ?
#
loop_
_entity_poly.entity_id
_entity_poly.type
_entity_poly.pdbx_seq_one_letter_code
_entity_poly.pdbx_strand_id
1 'polypeptide(L)'
;RLFPSMTVLENVMVGRHCRLKSGIAGAILRPPSTRKEERKVVADSYRILEKMDLEKFVNEYAQNLPYGAQRRLEIARAMATDPFILLLDEPAAGLNPSETDELDELILKLRDQEEVTVLLIEHDMKLVMSLSDRIFVVDYGKKIAQGTPKEIKNNPAVIKAYLGEEIDA
;
A
#
# COMPACT_ATOMS: atom_id res chain seq x y z
N ARG A 1 4.77 -0.75 9.66
CA ARG A 1 5.53 -2.00 9.92
C ARG A 1 4.59 -3.10 10.37
N LEU A 2 4.86 -4.37 9.99
CA LEU A 2 4.08 -5.53 10.37
C LEU A 2 4.34 -5.92 11.84
N PHE A 3 3.40 -6.71 12.39
CA PHE A 3 3.58 -7.43 13.65
C PHE A 3 4.15 -8.82 13.31
N PRO A 4 5.47 -9.07 13.51
CA PRO A 4 6.14 -10.26 12.99
C PRO A 4 5.60 -11.58 13.56
N SER A 5 5.18 -11.56 14.83
CA SER A 5 4.64 -12.71 15.58
C SER A 5 3.14 -12.93 15.42
N MET A 6 2.47 -12.13 14.62
CA MET A 6 1.06 -12.30 14.25
C MET A 6 0.96 -12.95 12.88
N THR A 7 -0.11 -13.69 12.65
CA THR A 7 -0.44 -14.24 11.34
C THR A 7 -0.78 -13.12 10.34
N VAL A 8 -0.80 -13.46 9.07
CA VAL A 8 -1.21 -12.57 7.98
C VAL A 8 -2.63 -12.04 8.23
N LEU A 9 -3.56 -12.92 8.59
CA LEU A 9 -4.93 -12.53 8.91
C LEU A 9 -5.00 -11.57 10.11
N GLU A 10 -4.30 -11.89 11.20
CA GLU A 10 -4.29 -11.05 12.40
C GLU A 10 -3.71 -9.67 12.13
N ASN A 11 -2.67 -9.55 11.30
CA ASN A 11 -2.12 -8.26 10.89
C ASN A 11 -3.19 -7.38 10.22
N VAL A 12 -4.00 -7.94 9.30
CA VAL A 12 -5.07 -7.19 8.63
C VAL A 12 -6.21 -6.87 9.61
N MET A 13 -6.59 -7.80 10.48
CA MET A 13 -7.60 -7.58 11.51
C MET A 13 -7.23 -6.42 12.47
N VAL A 14 -5.95 -6.23 12.79
CA VAL A 14 -5.48 -5.07 13.58
C VAL A 14 -5.83 -3.76 12.86
N GLY A 15 -5.62 -3.69 11.54
CA GLY A 15 -6.04 -2.52 10.74
C GLY A 15 -7.55 -2.25 10.83
N ARG A 16 -8.35 -3.31 10.91
CA ARG A 16 -9.81 -3.21 11.04
C ARG A 16 -10.29 -2.74 12.42
N HIS A 17 -9.42 -2.80 13.43
CA HIS A 17 -9.77 -2.46 14.82
C HIS A 17 -10.33 -1.03 14.98
N CYS A 18 -9.85 -0.06 14.22
CA CYS A 18 -10.34 1.31 14.25
C CYS A 18 -11.81 1.47 13.78
N ARG A 19 -12.39 0.43 13.15
CA ARG A 19 -13.79 0.41 12.67
C ARG A 19 -14.72 -0.37 13.59
N LEU A 20 -14.21 -0.97 14.68
CA LEU A 20 -15.04 -1.70 15.64
C LEU A 20 -15.87 -0.75 16.48
N LYS A 21 -17.11 -1.15 16.72
CA LYS A 21 -18.05 -0.46 17.61
C LYS A 21 -18.09 -1.08 19.01
N SER A 22 -17.67 -2.34 19.12
CA SER A 22 -17.65 -3.05 20.40
C SER A 22 -16.55 -2.51 21.30
N GLY A 23 -16.93 -1.90 22.41
CA GLY A 23 -16.03 -1.46 23.46
C GLY A 23 -15.56 -2.59 24.37
N ILE A 24 -14.80 -2.25 25.43
CA ILE A 24 -14.22 -3.18 26.42
C ILE A 24 -15.29 -4.10 27.04
N ALA A 25 -16.44 -3.54 27.40
CA ALA A 25 -17.56 -4.32 27.96
C ALA A 25 -18.07 -5.38 26.97
N GLY A 26 -18.17 -5.05 25.69
CA GLY A 26 -18.53 -5.99 24.63
C GLY A 26 -17.50 -7.10 24.45
N ALA A 27 -16.22 -6.80 24.57
CA ALA A 27 -15.14 -7.80 24.48
C ALA A 27 -15.17 -8.81 25.64
N ILE A 28 -15.55 -8.37 26.87
CA ILE A 28 -15.64 -9.23 28.06
C ILE A 28 -16.91 -10.08 28.04
N LEU A 29 -18.07 -9.45 27.81
CA LEU A 29 -19.37 -10.11 27.88
C LEU A 29 -19.74 -10.92 26.64
N ARG A 30 -19.07 -10.64 25.49
CA ARG A 30 -19.21 -11.31 24.19
C ARG A 30 -20.68 -11.55 23.78
N PRO A 31 -21.56 -10.53 23.79
CA PRO A 31 -22.94 -10.67 23.36
C PRO A 31 -23.01 -11.12 21.88
N PRO A 32 -24.16 -11.62 21.41
CA PRO A 32 -24.32 -12.06 20.02
C PRO A 32 -23.95 -11.00 18.97
N SER A 33 -24.17 -9.71 19.28
CA SER A 33 -23.77 -8.57 18.44
C SER A 33 -22.25 -8.51 18.24
N THR A 34 -21.47 -8.63 19.32
CA THR A 34 -19.99 -8.63 19.26
C THR A 34 -19.48 -9.83 18.46
N ARG A 35 -20.05 -11.02 18.65
CA ARG A 35 -19.68 -12.21 17.87
C ARG A 35 -19.97 -12.03 16.37
N LYS A 36 -21.07 -11.36 16.03
CA LYS A 36 -21.41 -11.04 14.63
C LYS A 36 -20.40 -10.05 14.05
N GLU A 37 -19.99 -9.05 14.83
CA GLU A 37 -18.97 -8.08 14.44
C GLU A 37 -17.59 -8.74 14.24
N GLU A 38 -17.17 -9.60 15.17
CA GLU A 38 -15.91 -10.37 15.05
C GLU A 38 -15.90 -11.21 13.76
N ARG A 39 -16.98 -11.96 13.46
CA ARG A 39 -17.09 -12.73 12.23
C ARG A 39 -17.03 -11.84 10.98
N LYS A 40 -17.63 -10.68 11.02
CA LYS A 40 -17.56 -9.71 9.92
C LYS A 40 -16.12 -9.22 9.71
N VAL A 41 -15.40 -8.88 10.78
CA VAL A 41 -13.99 -8.47 10.71
C VAL A 41 -13.14 -9.54 10.04
N VAL A 42 -13.30 -10.80 10.45
CA VAL A 42 -12.57 -11.92 9.83
C VAL A 42 -12.90 -12.04 8.34
N ALA A 43 -14.20 -12.01 7.98
CA ALA A 43 -14.62 -12.13 6.59
C ALA A 43 -14.14 -10.96 5.71
N ASP A 44 -14.22 -9.71 6.22
CA ASP A 44 -13.75 -8.52 5.51
C ASP A 44 -12.21 -8.55 5.36
N SER A 45 -11.49 -8.97 6.41
CA SER A 45 -10.02 -9.12 6.36
C SER A 45 -9.60 -10.18 5.34
N TYR A 46 -10.33 -11.30 5.28
CA TYR A 46 -10.05 -12.33 4.29
C TYR A 46 -10.24 -11.83 2.86
N ARG A 47 -11.32 -11.07 2.58
CA ARG A 47 -11.54 -10.46 1.26
C ARG A 47 -10.41 -9.48 0.87
N ILE A 48 -9.87 -8.74 1.83
CA ILE A 48 -8.72 -7.86 1.56
C ILE A 48 -7.50 -8.71 1.20
N LEU A 49 -7.27 -9.82 1.90
CA LEU A 49 -6.16 -10.73 1.57
C LEU A 49 -6.30 -11.36 0.19
N GLU A 50 -7.52 -11.75 -0.22
CA GLU A 50 -7.79 -12.22 -1.58
C GLU A 50 -7.44 -11.17 -2.64
N LYS A 51 -7.80 -9.90 -2.42
CA LYS A 51 -7.46 -8.79 -3.33
C LYS A 51 -5.95 -8.55 -3.47
N MET A 52 -5.17 -8.94 -2.47
CA MET A 52 -3.71 -8.78 -2.39
C MET A 52 -2.94 -10.06 -2.77
N ASP A 53 -3.64 -11.11 -3.22
CA ASP A 53 -3.08 -12.43 -3.52
C ASP A 53 -2.30 -13.04 -2.33
N LEU A 54 -2.83 -12.85 -1.11
CA LEU A 54 -2.24 -13.29 0.16
C LEU A 54 -3.05 -14.38 0.87
N GLU A 55 -4.18 -14.83 0.31
CA GLU A 55 -5.08 -15.82 0.94
C GLU A 55 -4.39 -17.15 1.25
N LYS A 56 -3.42 -17.55 0.42
CA LYS A 56 -2.62 -18.77 0.63
C LYS A 56 -1.73 -18.71 1.88
N PHE A 57 -1.45 -17.50 2.38
CA PHE A 57 -0.62 -17.27 3.54
C PHE A 57 -1.39 -16.91 4.80
N VAL A 58 -2.72 -17.02 4.79
CA VAL A 58 -3.62 -16.51 5.84
C VAL A 58 -3.21 -16.90 7.27
N ASN A 59 -2.72 -18.13 7.47
CA ASN A 59 -2.31 -18.69 8.75
C ASN A 59 -0.79 -18.59 9.01
N GLU A 60 -0.01 -18.09 8.04
CA GLU A 60 1.44 -17.93 8.20
C GLU A 60 1.75 -16.71 9.06
N TYR A 61 2.83 -16.78 9.84
CA TYR A 61 3.35 -15.62 10.55
C TYR A 61 3.96 -14.61 9.56
N ALA A 62 3.71 -13.32 9.78
CA ALA A 62 4.19 -12.27 8.89
C ALA A 62 5.71 -12.28 8.66
N GLN A 63 6.50 -12.66 9.67
CA GLN A 63 7.96 -12.79 9.56
C GLN A 63 8.41 -13.88 8.60
N ASN A 64 7.58 -14.89 8.31
CA ASN A 64 7.92 -16.02 7.45
C ASN A 64 7.61 -15.76 5.97
N LEU A 65 6.95 -14.64 5.66
CA LEU A 65 6.59 -14.31 4.29
C LEU A 65 7.82 -13.89 3.47
N PRO A 66 7.83 -14.18 2.15
CA PRO A 66 8.73 -13.51 1.21
C PRO A 66 8.57 -12.00 1.29
N TYR A 67 9.63 -11.24 0.99
CA TYR A 67 9.64 -9.78 1.17
C TYR A 67 8.55 -9.06 0.38
N GLY A 68 8.32 -9.42 -0.87
CA GLY A 68 7.23 -8.86 -1.68
C GLY A 68 5.84 -9.12 -1.08
N ALA A 69 5.62 -10.31 -0.48
CA ALA A 69 4.37 -10.60 0.23
C ALA A 69 4.24 -9.80 1.54
N GLN A 70 5.35 -9.51 2.24
CA GLN A 70 5.33 -8.61 3.40
C GLN A 70 4.91 -7.20 3.00
N ARG A 71 5.41 -6.67 1.87
CA ARG A 71 5.01 -5.36 1.34
C ARG A 71 3.52 -5.31 1.00
N ARG A 72 3.00 -6.34 0.32
CA ARG A 72 1.57 -6.46 0.05
C ARG A 72 0.74 -6.54 1.33
N LEU A 73 1.23 -7.22 2.37
CA LEU A 73 0.55 -7.29 3.67
C LEU A 73 0.53 -5.93 4.40
N GLU A 74 1.57 -5.11 4.29
CA GLU A 74 1.57 -3.74 4.82
C GLU A 74 0.47 -2.90 4.18
N ILE A 75 0.30 -3.01 2.86
CA ILE A 75 -0.78 -2.35 2.11
C ILE A 75 -2.15 -2.93 2.51
N ALA A 76 -2.29 -4.25 2.60
CA ALA A 76 -3.51 -4.92 3.03
C ALA A 76 -3.99 -4.41 4.40
N ARG A 77 -3.07 -4.26 5.36
CA ARG A 77 -3.38 -3.73 6.68
C ARG A 77 -3.81 -2.26 6.63
N ALA A 78 -3.20 -1.45 5.77
CA ALA A 78 -3.63 -0.06 5.57
C ALA A 78 -5.03 -0.01 4.93
N MET A 79 -5.29 -0.82 3.91
CA MET A 79 -6.61 -0.95 3.27
C MET A 79 -7.71 -1.41 4.23
N ALA A 80 -7.38 -2.19 5.26
CA ALA A 80 -8.33 -2.62 6.28
C ALA A 80 -8.92 -1.46 7.10
N THR A 81 -8.33 -0.28 7.06
CA THR A 81 -8.88 0.93 7.69
C THR A 81 -9.97 1.60 6.87
N ASP A 82 -10.33 1.09 5.68
CA ASP A 82 -11.20 1.73 4.68
C ASP A 82 -10.75 3.18 4.38
N PRO A 83 -9.53 3.40 3.88
CA PRO A 83 -8.99 4.73 3.69
C PRO A 83 -9.55 5.41 2.44
N PHE A 84 -9.74 6.73 2.46
CA PHE A 84 -9.96 7.54 1.25
C PHE A 84 -8.64 7.85 0.53
N ILE A 85 -7.53 7.90 1.29
CA ILE A 85 -6.20 8.17 0.76
C ILE A 85 -5.23 7.16 1.37
N LEU A 86 -4.46 6.51 0.50
CA LEU A 86 -3.36 5.62 0.85
C LEU A 86 -2.04 6.34 0.60
N LEU A 87 -1.21 6.42 1.64
CA LEU A 87 0.12 7.03 1.57
C LEU A 87 1.16 5.92 1.49
N LEU A 88 1.91 5.88 0.41
CA LEU A 88 2.97 4.89 0.17
C LEU A 88 4.31 5.63 0.04
N ASP A 89 5.22 5.30 0.94
CA ASP A 89 6.57 5.85 0.98
C ASP A 89 7.57 4.77 0.57
N GLU A 90 8.15 4.94 -0.61
CA GLU A 90 9.08 3.99 -1.26
C GLU A 90 8.62 2.52 -1.19
N PRO A 91 7.40 2.20 -1.65
CA PRO A 91 6.85 0.86 -1.49
C PRO A 91 7.62 -0.20 -2.29
N ALA A 92 8.31 0.19 -3.37
CA ALA A 92 9.11 -0.71 -4.20
C ALA A 92 10.54 -0.93 -3.68
N ALA A 93 10.96 -0.22 -2.62
CA ALA A 93 12.32 -0.34 -2.11
C ALA A 93 12.66 -1.78 -1.68
N GLY A 94 13.73 -2.33 -2.28
CA GLY A 94 14.22 -3.68 -1.99
C GLY A 94 13.49 -4.82 -2.70
N LEU A 95 12.53 -4.54 -3.57
CA LEU A 95 11.89 -5.52 -4.43
C LEU A 95 12.76 -5.84 -5.65
N ASN A 96 12.63 -7.05 -6.16
CA ASN A 96 13.18 -7.38 -7.47
C ASN A 96 12.24 -6.86 -8.59
N PRO A 97 12.69 -6.84 -9.88
CA PRO A 97 11.87 -6.29 -10.96
C PRO A 97 10.48 -6.94 -11.11
N SER A 98 10.36 -8.24 -10.95
CA SER A 98 9.08 -8.95 -11.03
C SER A 98 8.13 -8.57 -9.87
N GLU A 99 8.67 -8.46 -8.65
CA GLU A 99 7.90 -8.03 -7.48
C GLU A 99 7.47 -6.56 -7.58
N THR A 100 8.29 -5.72 -8.24
CA THR A 100 7.93 -4.33 -8.53
C THR A 100 6.77 -4.26 -9.52
N ASP A 101 6.83 -5.02 -10.63
CA ASP A 101 5.74 -5.07 -11.60
C ASP A 101 4.43 -5.57 -10.96
N GLU A 102 4.47 -6.60 -10.10
CA GLU A 102 3.31 -7.08 -9.33
C GLU A 102 2.76 -6.01 -8.38
N LEU A 103 3.62 -5.22 -7.75
CA LEU A 103 3.22 -4.12 -6.87
C LEU A 103 2.56 -2.98 -7.66
N ASP A 104 3.08 -2.65 -8.83
CA ASP A 104 2.54 -1.64 -9.73
C ASP A 104 1.11 -2.00 -10.15
N GLU A 105 0.91 -3.25 -10.61
CA GLU A 105 -0.41 -3.76 -10.96
C GLU A 105 -1.38 -3.69 -9.78
N LEU A 106 -0.91 -4.02 -8.58
CA LEU A 106 -1.71 -3.93 -7.36
C LEU A 106 -2.12 -2.49 -7.06
N ILE A 107 -1.20 -1.52 -7.13
CA ILE A 107 -1.48 -0.11 -6.88
C ILE A 107 -2.50 0.43 -7.90
N LEU A 108 -2.36 0.10 -9.18
CA LEU A 108 -3.31 0.45 -10.22
C LEU A 108 -4.70 -0.13 -9.94
N LYS A 109 -4.77 -1.40 -9.54
CA LYS A 109 -6.02 -2.08 -9.18
C LYS A 109 -6.71 -1.41 -7.98
N LEU A 110 -5.95 -1.00 -6.96
CA LEU A 110 -6.50 -0.27 -5.80
C LEU A 110 -7.04 1.10 -6.19
N ARG A 111 -6.32 1.84 -7.04
CA ARG A 111 -6.77 3.13 -7.54
C ARG A 111 -8.06 3.01 -8.37
N ASP A 112 -8.08 2.09 -9.33
CA ASP A 112 -9.11 2.03 -10.37
C ASP A 112 -10.37 1.26 -9.94
N GLN A 113 -10.23 0.24 -9.06
CA GLN A 113 -11.34 -0.63 -8.66
C GLN A 113 -11.86 -0.34 -7.24
N GLU A 114 -10.99 0.16 -6.34
CA GLU A 114 -11.37 0.45 -4.95
C GLU A 114 -11.58 1.96 -4.72
N GLU A 115 -11.42 2.78 -5.75
CA GLU A 115 -11.61 4.25 -5.71
C GLU A 115 -10.76 4.94 -4.63
N VAL A 116 -9.59 4.37 -4.30
CA VAL A 116 -8.67 4.91 -3.30
C VAL A 116 -7.71 5.88 -3.96
N THR A 117 -7.64 7.10 -3.46
CA THR A 117 -6.59 8.04 -3.87
C THR A 117 -5.24 7.57 -3.32
N VAL A 118 -4.24 7.41 -4.18
CA VAL A 118 -2.89 7.02 -3.77
C VAL A 118 -1.95 8.21 -3.83
N LEU A 119 -1.29 8.52 -2.71
CA LEU A 119 -0.15 9.44 -2.69
C LEU A 119 1.12 8.60 -2.54
N LEU A 120 1.92 8.59 -3.62
CA LEU A 120 3.15 7.81 -3.74
C LEU A 120 4.36 8.72 -3.61
N ILE A 121 5.33 8.35 -2.78
CA ILE A 121 6.67 8.94 -2.74
C ILE A 121 7.62 7.89 -3.29
N GLU A 122 8.29 8.23 -4.39
CA GLU A 122 9.24 7.35 -5.07
C GLU A 122 10.32 8.16 -5.79
N HIS A 123 11.45 7.52 -6.00
CA HIS A 123 12.57 8.07 -6.76
C HIS A 123 12.82 7.31 -8.07
N ASP A 124 12.18 6.16 -8.29
CA ASP A 124 12.18 5.48 -9.58
C ASP A 124 11.25 6.20 -10.56
N MET A 125 11.85 6.92 -11.50
CA MET A 125 11.12 7.71 -12.49
C MET A 125 10.24 6.84 -13.40
N LYS A 126 10.65 5.60 -13.72
CA LYS A 126 9.87 4.69 -14.56
C LYS A 126 8.57 4.32 -13.86
N LEU A 127 8.66 3.95 -12.59
CA LEU A 127 7.52 3.60 -11.74
C LEU A 127 6.58 4.81 -11.56
N VAL A 128 7.13 5.97 -11.20
CA VAL A 128 6.32 7.20 -11.03
C VAL A 128 5.58 7.57 -12.31
N MET A 129 6.23 7.48 -13.48
CA MET A 129 5.62 7.83 -14.76
C MET A 129 4.52 6.84 -15.18
N SER A 130 4.60 5.57 -14.77
CA SER A 130 3.59 4.54 -15.11
C SER A 130 2.35 4.60 -14.23
N LEU A 131 2.52 4.95 -12.94
CA LEU A 131 1.44 4.89 -11.95
C LEU A 131 0.68 6.21 -11.75
N SER A 132 1.34 7.36 -11.98
CA SER A 132 0.81 8.64 -11.52
C SER A 132 -0.03 9.36 -12.56
N ASP A 133 -1.16 9.93 -12.14
CA ASP A 133 -1.93 10.88 -12.95
C ASP A 133 -1.34 12.29 -12.84
N ARG A 134 -0.74 12.61 -11.68
CA ARG A 134 -0.13 13.90 -11.40
C ARG A 134 1.13 13.73 -10.55
N ILE A 135 2.19 14.43 -10.92
CA ILE A 135 3.51 14.34 -10.29
C ILE A 135 3.90 15.69 -9.73
N PHE A 136 4.45 15.69 -8.52
CA PHE A 136 5.13 16.81 -7.90
C PHE A 136 6.60 16.44 -7.75
N VAL A 137 7.49 17.18 -8.38
CA VAL A 137 8.94 16.94 -8.32
C VAL A 137 9.56 17.85 -7.27
N VAL A 138 10.28 17.20 -6.35
CA VAL A 138 10.96 17.90 -5.23
C VAL A 138 12.45 17.64 -5.33
N ASP A 139 13.26 18.72 -5.27
CA ASP A 139 14.70 18.67 -5.25
C ASP A 139 15.22 19.55 -4.11
N TYR A 140 16.11 19.01 -3.25
CA TYR A 140 16.59 19.66 -2.02
C TYR A 140 15.47 20.32 -1.19
N GLY A 141 14.33 19.67 -1.02
CA GLY A 141 13.19 20.16 -0.24
C GLY A 141 12.36 21.25 -0.92
N LYS A 142 12.64 21.59 -2.19
CA LYS A 142 11.90 22.58 -2.96
C LYS A 142 11.15 21.92 -4.11
N LYS A 143 9.88 22.30 -4.31
CA LYS A 143 9.13 21.87 -5.48
C LYS A 143 9.70 22.56 -6.72
N ILE A 144 10.25 21.79 -7.67
CA ILE A 144 10.84 22.30 -8.92
C ILE A 144 9.91 22.18 -10.12
N ALA A 145 8.95 21.20 -10.09
CA ALA A 145 7.96 21.01 -11.14
C ALA A 145 6.70 20.37 -10.60
N GLN A 146 5.61 20.49 -11.36
CA GLN A 146 4.39 19.69 -11.19
C GLN A 146 3.67 19.57 -12.54
N GLY A 147 2.99 18.43 -12.76
CA GLY A 147 2.23 18.21 -13.98
C GLY A 147 1.87 16.75 -14.20
N THR A 148 1.41 16.45 -15.38
CA THR A 148 1.21 15.08 -15.87
C THR A 148 2.56 14.40 -16.15
N PRO A 149 2.62 13.06 -16.23
CA PRO A 149 3.85 12.35 -16.61
C PRO A 149 4.50 12.88 -17.89
N LYS A 150 3.69 13.21 -18.89
CA LYS A 150 4.17 13.75 -20.17
C LYS A 150 4.83 15.13 -20.02
N GLU A 151 4.26 16.00 -19.19
CA GLU A 151 4.82 17.34 -18.92
C GLU A 151 6.12 17.22 -18.11
N ILE A 152 6.15 16.36 -17.10
CA ILE A 152 7.32 16.14 -16.24
C ILE A 152 8.48 15.56 -17.03
N LYS A 153 8.23 14.57 -17.88
CA LYS A 153 9.25 13.92 -18.74
C LYS A 153 10.00 14.93 -19.63
N ASN A 154 9.30 15.99 -20.06
CA ASN A 154 9.87 17.01 -20.96
C ASN A 154 10.30 18.29 -20.23
N ASN A 155 10.24 18.33 -18.91
CA ASN A 155 10.57 19.53 -18.14
C ASN A 155 12.09 19.66 -17.97
N PRO A 156 12.71 20.79 -18.46
CA PRO A 156 14.16 20.95 -18.40
C PRO A 156 14.75 20.94 -16.99
N ALA A 157 14.02 21.42 -15.98
CA ALA A 157 14.46 21.40 -14.59
C ALA A 157 14.52 19.98 -14.03
N VAL A 158 13.55 19.13 -14.41
CA VAL A 158 13.51 17.72 -14.02
C VAL A 158 14.59 16.90 -14.72
N ILE A 159 14.76 17.13 -16.03
CA ILE A 159 15.84 16.48 -16.81
C ILE A 159 17.19 16.79 -16.18
N LYS A 160 17.46 18.05 -15.84
CA LYS A 160 18.72 18.45 -15.19
C LYS A 160 18.90 17.80 -13.81
N ALA A 161 17.85 17.70 -13.00
CA ALA A 161 17.94 17.21 -11.64
C ALA A 161 17.99 15.69 -11.52
N TYR A 162 17.32 14.96 -12.41
CA TYR A 162 17.08 13.52 -12.27
C TYR A 162 17.48 12.68 -13.49
N LEU A 163 17.45 13.24 -14.70
CA LEU A 163 17.71 12.52 -15.95
C LEU A 163 19.02 12.97 -16.63
N GLY A 164 19.59 14.10 -16.23
CA GLY A 164 20.81 14.65 -16.81
C GLY A 164 22.09 13.94 -16.38
N GLU A 165 22.08 13.16 -15.31
CA GLU A 165 23.23 12.36 -14.88
C GLU A 165 23.39 11.05 -15.66
N GLU A 166 22.35 10.58 -16.36
CA GLU A 166 22.43 9.36 -17.20
C GLU A 166 22.95 9.62 -18.63
N ILE A 167 23.08 10.87 -19.05
CA ILE A 167 23.49 11.22 -20.43
C ILE A 167 25.02 11.42 -20.57
N ASP A 168 25.74 11.58 -19.46
CA ASP A 168 27.18 11.82 -19.43
C ASP A 168 28.03 10.63 -18.93
N ALA A 169 27.50 9.39 -18.96
CA ALA A 169 28.23 8.17 -18.58
C ALA A 169 28.44 7.21 -19.75
#